data_4c0843d802acfe2841c857ac21e2eec0
#
_entry.id   4c0843d802acfe2841c857ac21e2eec0
#
_cell.length_a   1.000
_cell.length_b   1.000
_cell.length_c   1.000
_cell.angle_alpha   90.00
_cell.angle_beta   90.00
_cell.angle_gamma   90.00
#
_symmetry.space_group_name_H-M   'P 1'
#
loop_
_entity.id
_entity.type
_entity.pdbx_description
1 polymer ?
#
loop_
_entity_poly.entity_id
_entity_poly.type
_entity_poly.pdbx_seq_one_letter_code
_entity_poly.pdbx_strand_id
1 'polypeptide(L)'
;MTTVIRRRAPLMALACFVPLAASASTACDRLLQQFGSQLADATCVDSADLTTTNPDTTPANNSVAGLPAFAFTPQTDRATIAPSAAKRTPVTKVVPGLQLNGRIASDPTGQARFLLRLPRDWNGRLVVAGASGTRSEFNGDFAWSDYVVQKGYAYASQNKGVLNLQLTTAADPLGCRLNPVSTTYVNFYDNGPDQPFARWTQYMVKAAQLARQGVASNYGKPPRFTYAVGTSNGGYQVRRAMETAPELFDGGVDWEGTFVDEHAPNLLTDLPAALLNYGDYAASGLNPDSTAAKNIRAAGYPPDIVASPTSTLWTSYWAQFWEVTQCQWQKRLDPGYDTYGAGPANYNYVARLSASDVGAQVASFATTGRIQRPLVTVAGTMDALLPIDHHARAYARKVAAAQSREGDGWGPHHDERDAAYRLYEVQNGNHIETYQDTFPQLALIEPHAHAAFDLMVAHVETHAALPASQCVPRNGAIAANPSQPGHCAALYAP
;
A
#
# COMPACT_ATOMS: atom_id res chain seq x y z
N MET A 1 101.18 -23.57 -19.36
CA MET A 1 100.07 -23.73 -18.48
C MET A 1 99.23 -22.46 -18.59
N THR A 2 98.14 -22.54 -19.35
CA THR A 2 97.32 -21.35 -19.67
C THR A 2 95.91 -21.51 -19.09
N THR A 3 95.59 -20.73 -18.08
CA THR A 3 94.37 -20.86 -17.28
C THR A 3 93.25 -19.98 -18.02
N VAL A 4 92.21 -20.67 -18.48
CA VAL A 4 91.03 -20.01 -19.09
C VAL A 4 90.01 -19.68 -18.03
N ILE A 5 89.75 -18.42 -17.79
CA ILE A 5 88.64 -17.90 -16.93
C ILE A 5 87.41 -17.77 -17.74
N ARG A 6 86.39 -18.59 -17.45
CA ARG A 6 85.02 -18.41 -18.01
C ARG A 6 84.25 -17.42 -17.15
N ARG A 7 83.84 -16.27 -17.71
CA ARG A 7 82.89 -15.36 -17.12
C ARG A 7 81.49 -15.87 -17.39
N ARG A 8 80.69 -16.08 -16.33
CA ARG A 8 79.23 -16.30 -16.43
C ARG A 8 78.55 -14.96 -16.44
N ALA A 9 77.67 -14.67 -17.44
CA ALA A 9 76.77 -13.55 -17.49
C ALA A 9 75.51 -13.85 -16.67
N PRO A 10 74.94 -12.88 -15.91
CA PRO A 10 73.69 -13.08 -15.20
C PRO A 10 72.52 -12.96 -16.17
N LEU A 11 71.63 -13.96 -16.19
CA LEU A 11 70.31 -13.85 -16.80
C LEU A 11 69.45 -12.89 -15.97
N MET A 12 69.12 -11.72 -16.52
CA MET A 12 68.05 -10.84 -16.02
C MET A 12 66.71 -11.44 -16.41
N ALA A 13 65.96 -11.98 -15.43
CA ALA A 13 64.58 -12.34 -15.64
C ALA A 13 63.74 -11.06 -15.70
N LEU A 14 63.20 -10.76 -16.85
CA LEU A 14 62.24 -9.68 -17.07
C LEU A 14 60.86 -10.14 -16.54
N ALA A 15 60.51 -9.72 -15.34
CA ALA A 15 59.16 -9.95 -14.81
C ALA A 15 58.18 -9.02 -15.53
N CYS A 16 57.42 -9.56 -16.49
CA CYS A 16 56.25 -8.86 -17.05
C CYS A 16 55.19 -8.69 -15.97
N PHE A 17 55.13 -7.53 -15.37
CA PHE A 17 53.95 -7.09 -14.64
C PHE A 17 52.83 -6.83 -15.65
N VAL A 18 51.89 -7.74 -15.80
CA VAL A 18 50.61 -7.50 -16.43
C VAL A 18 49.76 -6.72 -15.40
N PRO A 19 49.39 -5.44 -15.64
CA PRO A 19 48.50 -4.76 -14.75
C PRO A 19 47.14 -5.49 -14.85
N LEU A 20 46.69 -6.11 -13.79
CA LEU A 20 45.26 -6.47 -13.64
C LEU A 20 44.51 -5.15 -13.70
N ALA A 21 43.93 -4.85 -14.86
CA ALA A 21 42.92 -3.80 -14.96
C ALA A 21 41.73 -4.26 -14.08
N ALA A 22 41.64 -3.73 -12.86
CA ALA A 22 40.45 -3.85 -12.06
C ALA A 22 39.32 -3.19 -12.85
N SER A 23 38.47 -3.99 -13.48
CA SER A 23 37.25 -3.48 -14.11
C SER A 23 36.43 -2.76 -13.03
N ALA A 24 36.17 -1.46 -13.23
CA ALA A 24 35.32 -0.72 -12.30
C ALA A 24 33.96 -1.42 -12.22
N SER A 25 33.53 -1.80 -11.00
CA SER A 25 32.24 -2.44 -10.79
C SER A 25 31.12 -1.52 -11.29
N THR A 26 30.14 -2.09 -11.99
CA THR A 26 28.95 -1.33 -12.42
C THR A 26 28.15 -0.81 -11.23
N ALA A 27 27.28 0.15 -11.44
CA ALA A 27 26.39 0.63 -10.36
C ALA A 27 25.49 -0.50 -9.81
N CYS A 28 25.02 -1.38 -10.70
CA CYS A 28 24.28 -2.58 -10.30
C CYS A 28 25.12 -3.54 -9.45
N ASP A 29 26.39 -3.79 -9.81
CA ASP A 29 27.26 -4.67 -9.03
C ASP A 29 27.46 -4.14 -7.61
N ARG A 30 27.63 -2.84 -7.45
CA ARG A 30 27.76 -2.20 -6.13
C ARG A 30 26.49 -2.35 -5.29
N LEU A 31 25.31 -2.16 -5.90
CA LEU A 31 24.03 -2.34 -5.21
C LEU A 31 23.82 -3.80 -4.80
N LEU A 32 24.06 -4.75 -5.68
CA LEU A 32 23.95 -6.18 -5.38
C LEU A 32 24.92 -6.60 -4.27
N GLN A 33 26.15 -6.10 -4.28
CA GLN A 33 27.12 -6.33 -3.21
C GLN A 33 26.64 -5.71 -1.88
N GLN A 34 26.13 -4.48 -1.91
CA GLN A 34 25.60 -3.79 -0.72
C GLN A 34 24.49 -4.58 -0.03
N PHE A 35 23.62 -5.22 -0.81
CA PHE A 35 22.46 -5.95 -0.29
C PHE A 35 22.65 -7.46 -0.17
N GLY A 36 23.84 -8.01 -0.48
CA GLY A 36 24.08 -9.45 -0.60
C GLY A 36 23.64 -10.32 0.58
N SER A 37 23.64 -9.79 1.81
CA SER A 37 23.12 -10.49 2.99
C SER A 37 21.69 -10.12 3.38
N GLN A 38 21.14 -9.08 2.81
CA GLN A 38 19.82 -8.54 3.17
C GLN A 38 18.74 -8.92 2.16
N LEU A 39 19.13 -9.13 0.90
CA LEU A 39 18.23 -9.54 -0.18
C LEU A 39 18.75 -10.86 -0.78
N ALA A 40 17.89 -11.86 -0.81
CA ALA A 40 18.11 -13.08 -1.58
C ALA A 40 17.52 -12.91 -2.98
N ASP A 41 18.05 -13.66 -3.96
CA ASP A 41 17.62 -13.66 -5.35
C ASP A 41 17.54 -12.23 -5.95
N ALA A 42 18.45 -11.37 -5.50
CA ALA A 42 18.47 -9.98 -5.91
C ALA A 42 18.88 -9.83 -7.38
N THR A 43 18.15 -9.01 -8.10
CA THR A 43 18.44 -8.61 -9.49
C THR A 43 18.53 -7.10 -9.58
N CYS A 44 19.45 -6.59 -10.42
CA CYS A 44 19.58 -5.18 -10.72
C CYS A 44 19.68 -5.00 -12.23
N VAL A 45 18.92 -4.04 -12.76
CA VAL A 45 18.91 -3.70 -14.17
C VAL A 45 19.16 -2.19 -14.33
N ASP A 46 20.08 -1.82 -15.23
CA ASP A 46 20.19 -0.45 -15.72
C ASP A 46 19.14 -0.26 -16.82
N SER A 47 18.00 0.33 -16.43
CA SER A 47 16.83 0.49 -17.26
C SER A 47 16.90 1.79 -18.08
N ALA A 48 16.50 1.71 -19.33
CA ALA A 48 16.31 2.89 -20.16
C ALA A 48 15.11 3.74 -19.71
N ASP A 49 14.13 3.10 -19.05
CA ASP A 49 12.94 3.77 -18.53
C ASP A 49 12.38 2.99 -17.30
N LEU A 50 12.25 3.67 -16.17
CA LEU A 50 11.70 3.15 -14.92
C LEU A 50 10.17 3.26 -14.83
N THR A 51 9.53 3.86 -15.84
CA THR A 51 8.06 4.00 -15.87
C THR A 51 7.39 2.76 -16.43
N THR A 52 6.07 2.65 -16.22
CA THR A 52 5.27 1.52 -16.73
C THR A 52 5.07 1.54 -18.25
N THR A 53 5.51 2.58 -18.96
CA THR A 53 5.57 2.59 -20.43
C THR A 53 6.64 1.64 -20.98
N ASN A 54 7.67 1.34 -20.18
CA ASN A 54 8.62 0.28 -20.50
C ASN A 54 8.03 -1.08 -20.07
N PRO A 55 7.81 -2.03 -20.99
CA PRO A 55 7.27 -3.34 -20.66
C PRO A 55 8.16 -4.14 -19.71
N ASP A 56 9.48 -3.88 -19.71
CA ASP A 56 10.43 -4.61 -18.85
C ASP A 56 10.48 -4.11 -17.41
N THR A 57 9.81 -3.00 -17.09
CA THR A 57 9.76 -2.42 -15.75
C THR A 57 9.03 -3.33 -14.77
N THR A 58 8.03 -4.09 -15.24
CA THR A 58 7.26 -5.03 -14.45
C THR A 58 7.16 -6.37 -15.16
N PRO A 59 7.56 -7.48 -14.54
CA PRO A 59 7.47 -8.81 -15.16
C PRO A 59 6.06 -9.14 -15.66
N ALA A 60 5.98 -9.71 -16.87
CA ALA A 60 4.71 -10.04 -17.51
C ALA A 60 4.00 -11.26 -16.89
N ASN A 61 4.74 -12.10 -16.17
CA ASN A 61 4.26 -13.39 -15.67
C ASN A 61 4.83 -13.70 -14.28
N ASN A 62 4.52 -14.88 -13.75
CA ASN A 62 5.01 -15.39 -12.47
C ASN A 62 6.47 -15.88 -12.51
N SER A 63 7.28 -15.40 -13.43
CA SER A 63 8.72 -15.73 -13.51
C SER A 63 9.55 -15.13 -12.37
N VAL A 64 8.95 -14.29 -11.55
CA VAL A 64 9.60 -13.77 -10.34
C VAL A 64 9.87 -14.92 -9.39
N ALA A 65 11.13 -15.07 -8.97
CA ALA A 65 11.56 -16.16 -8.11
C ALA A 65 10.71 -16.27 -6.84
N GLY A 66 10.26 -17.48 -6.54
CA GLY A 66 9.45 -17.82 -5.39
C GLY A 66 7.97 -17.52 -5.50
N LEU A 67 7.45 -17.08 -6.66
CA LEU A 67 6.01 -17.04 -6.90
C LEU A 67 5.52 -18.40 -7.41
N PRO A 68 4.44 -18.95 -6.85
CA PRO A 68 3.82 -20.15 -7.41
C PRO A 68 3.16 -19.84 -8.76
N ALA A 69 2.98 -20.90 -9.59
CA ALA A 69 2.43 -20.74 -10.94
C ALA A 69 1.02 -20.13 -10.99
N PHE A 70 0.25 -20.24 -9.92
CA PHE A 70 -1.10 -19.66 -9.81
C PHE A 70 -1.14 -18.29 -9.12
N ALA A 71 0.00 -17.68 -8.82
CA ALA A 71 0.02 -16.30 -8.32
C ALA A 71 -0.45 -15.32 -9.40
N PHE A 72 -1.02 -14.19 -8.98
CA PHE A 72 -1.23 -13.08 -9.88
C PHE A 72 0.06 -12.68 -10.56
N THR A 73 -0.01 -12.31 -11.83
CA THR A 73 1.15 -11.69 -12.46
C THR A 73 1.39 -10.31 -11.88
N PRO A 74 2.64 -9.88 -11.76
CA PRO A 74 2.95 -8.50 -11.32
C PRO A 74 2.20 -7.44 -12.14
N GLN A 75 2.04 -7.64 -13.44
CA GLN A 75 1.31 -6.70 -14.31
C GLN A 75 -0.19 -6.62 -13.99
N THR A 76 -0.85 -7.74 -13.70
CA THR A 76 -2.27 -7.72 -13.32
C THR A 76 -2.46 -7.14 -11.92
N ASP A 77 -1.55 -7.42 -11.00
CA ASP A 77 -1.61 -6.90 -9.63
C ASP A 77 -1.54 -5.36 -9.61
N ARG A 78 -0.62 -4.77 -10.36
CA ARG A 78 -0.50 -3.29 -10.43
C ARG A 78 -1.75 -2.59 -10.96
N ALA A 79 -2.60 -3.32 -11.71
CA ALA A 79 -3.82 -2.77 -12.33
C ALA A 79 -5.11 -3.00 -11.52
N THR A 80 -5.07 -3.77 -10.43
CA THR A 80 -6.28 -4.25 -9.74
C THR A 80 -7.17 -3.13 -9.22
N ILE A 81 -6.61 -2.06 -8.69
CA ILE A 81 -7.36 -0.92 -8.13
C ILE A 81 -7.24 0.34 -8.98
N ALA A 82 -6.29 0.39 -9.91
CA ALA A 82 -6.03 1.56 -10.72
C ALA A 82 -7.14 1.78 -11.78
N PRO A 83 -7.45 3.01 -12.15
CA PRO A 83 -8.41 3.30 -13.20
C PRO A 83 -7.95 2.75 -14.55
N SER A 84 -8.85 2.69 -15.54
CA SER A 84 -8.48 2.33 -16.90
C SER A 84 -7.36 3.22 -17.44
N ALA A 85 -6.56 2.69 -18.36
CA ALA A 85 -5.36 3.36 -18.87
C ALA A 85 -5.63 4.80 -19.38
N ALA A 86 -6.80 5.03 -19.97
CA ALA A 86 -7.21 6.35 -20.47
C ALA A 86 -7.45 7.39 -19.36
N LYS A 87 -7.64 6.95 -18.13
CA LYS A 87 -7.98 7.81 -16.96
C LYS A 87 -6.82 7.96 -15.98
N ARG A 88 -5.73 7.20 -16.15
CA ARG A 88 -4.55 7.29 -15.29
C ARG A 88 -3.80 8.60 -15.53
N THR A 89 -3.08 9.03 -14.52
CA THR A 89 -2.11 10.12 -14.67
C THR A 89 -1.12 9.79 -15.79
N PRO A 90 -0.96 10.65 -16.81
CA PRO A 90 -0.15 10.33 -17.96
C PRO A 90 1.35 10.25 -17.61
N VAL A 91 2.03 9.27 -18.21
CA VAL A 91 3.49 9.24 -18.24
C VAL A 91 3.94 10.10 -19.42
N THR A 92 4.67 11.18 -19.14
CA THR A 92 5.04 12.22 -20.12
C THR A 92 6.51 12.24 -20.48
N LYS A 93 7.35 11.49 -19.75
CA LYS A 93 8.78 11.40 -20.03
C LYS A 93 9.36 10.04 -19.67
N VAL A 94 10.38 9.65 -20.40
CA VAL A 94 11.25 8.52 -20.09
C VAL A 94 12.12 8.84 -18.88
N VAL A 95 12.29 7.87 -17.99
CA VAL A 95 13.07 8.02 -16.74
C VAL A 95 14.15 6.92 -16.68
N PRO A 96 15.35 7.15 -17.22
CA PRO A 96 16.44 6.18 -17.12
C PRO A 96 16.95 6.05 -15.69
N GLY A 97 17.37 4.83 -15.30
CA GLY A 97 17.88 4.59 -13.95
C GLY A 97 18.07 3.11 -13.62
N LEU A 98 18.33 2.82 -12.36
CA LEU A 98 18.49 1.44 -11.87
C LEU A 98 17.19 0.93 -11.26
N GLN A 99 16.84 -0.32 -11.55
CA GLN A 99 15.81 -1.05 -10.86
C GLN A 99 16.42 -2.26 -10.15
N LEU A 100 16.27 -2.33 -8.83
CA LEU A 100 16.68 -3.43 -7.98
C LEU A 100 15.44 -4.14 -7.45
N ASN A 101 15.40 -5.45 -7.57
CA ASN A 101 14.37 -6.32 -6.99
C ASN A 101 15.05 -7.41 -6.15
N GLY A 102 14.35 -7.89 -5.11
CA GLY A 102 14.86 -9.00 -4.34
C GLY A 102 13.88 -9.50 -3.29
N ARG A 103 14.18 -10.67 -2.74
CA ARG A 103 13.48 -11.24 -1.60
C ARG A 103 14.17 -10.80 -0.31
N ILE A 104 13.41 -10.31 0.66
CA ILE A 104 13.97 -9.92 1.96
C ILE A 104 14.47 -11.18 2.68
N ALA A 105 15.79 -11.28 2.87
CA ALA A 105 16.42 -12.49 3.36
C ALA A 105 16.06 -12.84 4.82
N SER A 106 15.70 -11.84 5.63
CA SER A 106 15.27 -12.04 7.02
C SER A 106 13.82 -12.51 7.17
N ASP A 107 13.06 -12.61 6.09
CA ASP A 107 11.70 -13.12 6.14
C ASP A 107 11.71 -14.65 6.29
N PRO A 108 11.21 -15.22 7.40
CA PRO A 108 11.23 -16.66 7.64
C PRO A 108 10.31 -17.44 6.68
N THR A 109 9.32 -16.79 6.07
CA THR A 109 8.43 -17.42 5.10
C THR A 109 8.97 -17.39 3.68
N GLY A 110 10.00 -16.58 3.41
CA GLY A 110 10.56 -16.38 2.09
C GLY A 110 9.64 -15.68 1.09
N GLN A 111 8.55 -15.04 1.57
CA GLN A 111 7.53 -14.40 0.72
C GLN A 111 7.73 -12.91 0.53
N ALA A 112 8.44 -12.24 1.45
CA ALA A 112 8.61 -10.79 1.41
C ALA A 112 9.45 -10.36 0.20
N ARG A 113 8.92 -9.42 -0.58
CA ARG A 113 9.54 -8.84 -1.78
C ARG A 113 9.81 -7.36 -1.59
N PHE A 114 10.84 -6.89 -2.26
CA PHE A 114 11.29 -5.50 -2.24
C PHE A 114 11.63 -5.03 -3.65
N LEU A 115 11.25 -3.79 -3.96
CA LEU A 115 11.57 -3.07 -5.20
C LEU A 115 12.21 -1.74 -4.84
N LEU A 116 13.26 -1.35 -5.59
CA LEU A 116 13.88 -0.03 -5.51
C LEU A 116 14.17 0.49 -6.93
N ARG A 117 13.66 1.69 -7.24
CA ARG A 117 13.90 2.44 -8.49
C ARG A 117 14.69 3.69 -8.20
N LEU A 118 15.81 3.87 -8.90
CA LEU A 118 16.78 4.94 -8.69
C LEU A 118 16.98 5.72 -10.00
N PRO A 119 16.22 6.82 -10.24
CA PRO A 119 16.37 7.64 -11.44
C PRO A 119 17.78 8.21 -11.55
N ARG A 120 18.34 8.32 -12.78
CA ARG A 120 19.65 8.97 -13.00
C ARG A 120 19.61 10.44 -12.55
N ASP A 121 18.54 11.14 -12.89
CA ASP A 121 18.31 12.54 -12.50
C ASP A 121 17.57 12.61 -11.16
N TRP A 122 18.23 12.12 -10.11
CA TRP A 122 17.65 12.08 -8.77
C TRP A 122 17.56 13.47 -8.13
N ASN A 123 16.41 13.81 -7.60
CA ASN A 123 16.12 15.12 -6.99
C ASN A 123 16.45 15.22 -5.48
N GLY A 124 17.09 14.20 -4.90
CA GLY A 124 17.43 14.18 -3.46
C GLY A 124 16.34 13.59 -2.54
N ARG A 125 15.27 13.06 -3.09
CA ARG A 125 14.09 12.59 -2.33
C ARG A 125 13.81 11.11 -2.57
N LEU A 126 13.14 10.48 -1.58
CA LEU A 126 12.73 9.09 -1.62
C LEU A 126 11.24 8.99 -1.30
N VAL A 127 10.52 8.16 -2.04
CA VAL A 127 9.16 7.74 -1.72
C VAL A 127 9.15 6.24 -1.46
N VAL A 128 8.51 5.83 -0.37
CA VAL A 128 8.32 4.43 0.01
C VAL A 128 6.84 4.13 0.02
N ALA A 129 6.42 3.16 -0.79
CA ALA A 129 5.02 2.81 -0.97
C ALA A 129 4.61 1.59 -0.16
N GLY A 130 3.46 1.68 0.48
CA GLY A 130 2.71 0.56 1.04
C GLY A 130 1.98 -0.22 -0.06
N ALA A 131 1.82 -1.53 0.14
CA ALA A 131 1.09 -2.41 -0.75
C ALA A 131 -0.39 -2.52 -0.37
N SER A 132 -1.29 -2.43 -1.33
CA SER A 132 -2.74 -2.56 -1.12
C SER A 132 -3.20 -3.99 -0.79
N GLY A 133 -4.47 -4.29 -0.90
CA GLY A 133 -5.04 -5.63 -0.68
C GLY A 133 -4.41 -6.69 -1.57
N THR A 134 -4.28 -6.44 -2.87
CA THR A 134 -3.43 -7.22 -3.77
C THR A 134 -1.97 -6.91 -3.47
N ARG A 135 -1.05 -7.87 -3.69
CA ARG A 135 0.27 -7.84 -3.06
C ARG A 135 1.38 -8.29 -3.96
N SER A 136 1.93 -7.32 -4.65
CA SER A 136 3.29 -7.43 -5.15
C SER A 136 4.01 -6.12 -4.88
N GLU A 137 5.31 -6.14 -5.00
CA GLU A 137 6.16 -4.95 -4.95
C GLU A 137 5.88 -3.98 -6.11
N PHE A 138 5.13 -4.42 -7.12
CA PHE A 138 4.71 -3.60 -8.27
C PHE A 138 3.31 -3.00 -8.12
N ASN A 139 2.60 -3.30 -7.04
CA ASN A 139 1.21 -2.88 -6.84
C ASN A 139 1.03 -1.35 -6.91
N GLY A 140 1.99 -0.59 -6.42
CA GLY A 140 1.96 0.88 -6.44
C GLY A 140 2.43 1.52 -7.74
N ASP A 141 2.68 0.77 -8.82
CA ASP A 141 3.32 1.28 -10.01
C ASP A 141 2.51 2.39 -10.71
N PHE A 142 1.22 2.17 -10.95
CA PHE A 142 0.35 3.16 -11.58
C PHE A 142 -0.06 4.28 -10.63
N ALA A 143 -0.36 3.93 -9.38
CA ALA A 143 -0.84 4.89 -8.40
C ALA A 143 0.26 5.85 -7.94
N TRP A 144 1.51 5.39 -7.80
CA TRP A 144 2.56 6.16 -7.15
C TRP A 144 3.88 6.22 -7.91
N SER A 145 4.42 5.06 -8.36
CA SER A 145 5.76 5.03 -8.94
C SER A 145 5.89 5.92 -10.17
N ASP A 146 4.97 5.78 -11.15
CA ASP A 146 5.00 6.59 -12.37
C ASP A 146 4.93 8.08 -12.06
N TYR A 147 4.11 8.47 -11.08
CA TYR A 147 3.97 9.86 -10.68
C TYR A 147 5.25 10.45 -10.08
N VAL A 148 5.92 9.70 -9.19
CA VAL A 148 7.07 10.24 -8.44
C VAL A 148 8.40 10.06 -9.17
N VAL A 149 8.62 8.96 -9.92
CA VAL A 149 9.88 8.79 -10.66
C VAL A 149 10.05 9.83 -11.77
N GLN A 150 8.96 10.23 -12.43
CA GLN A 150 8.96 11.30 -13.42
C GLN A 150 9.38 12.66 -12.82
N LYS A 151 9.17 12.86 -11.52
CA LYS A 151 9.61 14.04 -10.77
C LYS A 151 11.05 13.89 -10.21
N GLY A 152 11.72 12.77 -10.51
CA GLY A 152 13.09 12.48 -10.09
C GLY A 152 13.21 11.92 -8.68
N TYR A 153 12.13 11.47 -8.05
CA TYR A 153 12.21 10.79 -6.76
C TYR A 153 12.74 9.36 -6.94
N ALA A 154 13.58 8.90 -6.02
CA ALA A 154 13.76 7.46 -5.83
C ALA A 154 12.47 6.87 -5.29
N TYR A 155 12.14 5.65 -5.71
CA TYR A 155 10.91 4.98 -5.31
C TYR A 155 11.21 3.58 -4.79
N ALA A 156 10.59 3.20 -3.68
CA ALA A 156 10.66 1.84 -3.16
C ALA A 156 9.28 1.32 -2.77
N SER A 157 9.11 0.01 -2.84
CA SER A 157 7.88 -0.66 -2.43
C SER A 157 8.16 -2.09 -1.94
N GLN A 158 7.12 -2.74 -1.43
CA GLN A 158 7.17 -4.08 -0.88
C GLN A 158 5.77 -4.75 -0.98
N ASN A 159 5.69 -6.05 -0.70
CA ASN A 159 4.46 -6.83 -0.83
C ASN A 159 3.81 -7.23 0.51
N LYS A 160 4.07 -6.53 1.60
CA LYS A 160 3.60 -6.84 2.97
C LYS A 160 4.09 -8.18 3.54
N GLY A 161 5.08 -8.80 2.92
CA GLY A 161 5.57 -10.13 3.31
C GLY A 161 4.67 -11.28 2.88
N VAL A 162 3.76 -11.06 1.93
CA VAL A 162 2.78 -12.06 1.47
C VAL A 162 2.81 -12.16 -0.04
N LEU A 163 2.82 -13.39 -0.58
CA LEU A 163 2.68 -13.62 -2.02
C LEU A 163 1.26 -13.31 -2.47
N ASN A 164 1.16 -12.74 -3.66
CA ASN A 164 -0.10 -12.47 -4.30
C ASN A 164 -0.62 -13.72 -5.00
N LEU A 165 -1.62 -14.37 -4.42
CA LEU A 165 -2.20 -15.60 -4.96
C LEU A 165 -3.58 -15.32 -5.50
N GLN A 166 -3.79 -15.68 -6.77
CA GLN A 166 -5.12 -15.81 -7.33
C GLN A 166 -5.62 -17.23 -7.02
N LEU A 167 -6.64 -17.33 -6.17
CA LEU A 167 -7.12 -18.60 -5.67
C LEU A 167 -8.40 -19.04 -6.38
N THR A 168 -8.55 -20.35 -6.49
CA THR A 168 -9.83 -21.02 -6.70
C THR A 168 -10.24 -21.69 -5.39
N THR A 169 -11.50 -22.11 -5.26
CA THR A 169 -11.98 -22.84 -4.08
C THR A 169 -11.13 -24.06 -3.73
N ALA A 170 -10.57 -24.74 -4.72
CA ALA A 170 -9.74 -25.94 -4.51
C ALA A 170 -8.32 -25.61 -3.98
N ALA A 171 -7.86 -24.40 -4.21
CA ALA A 171 -6.51 -23.97 -3.82
C ALA A 171 -6.50 -22.96 -2.63
N ASP A 172 -7.66 -22.70 -2.05
CA ASP A 172 -7.77 -21.77 -0.92
C ASP A 172 -7.20 -22.40 0.37
N PRO A 173 -6.05 -21.91 0.85
CA PRO A 173 -5.42 -22.44 2.06
C PRO A 173 -6.20 -22.14 3.34
N LEU A 174 -7.08 -21.14 3.33
CA LEU A 174 -7.93 -20.79 4.47
C LEU A 174 -9.29 -21.50 4.41
N GLY A 175 -9.63 -22.15 3.29
CA GLY A 175 -10.91 -22.80 3.09
C GLY A 175 -12.08 -21.82 3.11
N CYS A 176 -11.88 -20.58 2.64
CA CYS A 176 -12.95 -19.61 2.49
C CYS A 176 -13.87 -20.01 1.35
N ARG A 177 -15.17 -19.90 1.58
CA ARG A 177 -16.15 -20.16 0.53
C ARG A 177 -16.16 -19.00 -0.46
N LEU A 178 -15.97 -19.31 -1.74
CA LEU A 178 -16.15 -18.31 -2.79
C LEU A 178 -17.62 -17.94 -2.97
N ASN A 179 -17.87 -16.65 -3.19
CA ASN A 179 -19.14 -16.20 -3.71
C ASN A 179 -19.45 -16.91 -5.04
N PRO A 180 -20.68 -17.41 -5.27
CA PRO A 180 -21.02 -18.15 -6.49
C PRO A 180 -20.80 -17.37 -7.79
N VAL A 181 -20.84 -16.04 -7.75
CA VAL A 181 -20.59 -15.17 -8.92
C VAL A 181 -19.13 -14.75 -9.05
N SER A 182 -18.31 -14.98 -8.04
CA SER A 182 -16.88 -14.73 -8.09
C SER A 182 -16.14 -15.95 -8.61
N THR A 183 -15.36 -15.78 -9.66
CA THR A 183 -14.54 -16.85 -10.23
C THR A 183 -13.16 -16.94 -9.60
N THR A 184 -12.71 -15.83 -9.00
CA THR A 184 -11.37 -15.71 -8.41
C THR A 184 -11.37 -14.69 -7.29
N TYR A 185 -10.51 -14.90 -6.29
CA TYR A 185 -10.21 -13.93 -5.26
C TYR A 185 -8.75 -13.99 -4.85
N VAL A 186 -8.30 -13.00 -4.12
CA VAL A 186 -6.91 -12.87 -3.69
C VAL A 186 -6.77 -13.32 -2.24
N ASN A 187 -5.75 -14.12 -1.95
CA ASN A 187 -5.35 -14.37 -0.58
C ASN A 187 -4.63 -13.14 -0.03
N PHE A 188 -5.22 -12.48 0.95
CA PHE A 188 -4.66 -11.26 1.57
C PHE A 188 -3.62 -11.55 2.65
N TYR A 189 -3.43 -12.80 3.05
CA TYR A 189 -2.61 -13.17 4.21
C TYR A 189 -1.72 -14.36 3.88
N ASP A 190 -0.55 -14.37 4.52
CA ASP A 190 0.28 -15.57 4.53
C ASP A 190 -0.39 -16.69 5.33
N ASN A 191 0.13 -17.91 5.19
CA ASN A 191 -0.31 -19.07 5.96
C ASN A 191 0.47 -19.24 7.26
N GLY A 192 1.34 -18.28 7.62
CA GLY A 192 2.11 -18.33 8.86
C GLY A 192 1.18 -18.27 10.09
N PRO A 193 1.47 -19.02 11.13
CA PRO A 193 0.65 -19.06 12.34
C PRO A 193 0.79 -17.81 13.20
N ASP A 194 1.82 -17.00 12.97
CA ASP A 194 2.17 -15.83 13.75
C ASP A 194 1.63 -14.54 13.11
N GLN A 195 1.26 -13.63 13.89
CA GLN A 195 0.73 -12.26 13.68
C GLN A 195 0.88 -11.71 12.23
N PRO A 196 0.05 -12.12 11.28
CA PRO A 196 0.21 -11.81 9.85
C PRO A 196 0.16 -10.31 9.57
N PHE A 197 -0.66 -9.57 10.31
CA PHE A 197 -0.84 -8.13 10.10
C PHE A 197 0.30 -7.28 10.68
N ALA A 198 0.97 -7.74 11.72
CA ALA A 198 2.14 -7.06 12.28
C ALA A 198 3.27 -6.95 11.24
N ARG A 199 3.42 -7.95 10.37
CA ARG A 199 4.38 -7.94 9.27
C ARG A 199 4.14 -6.83 8.26
N TRP A 200 2.90 -6.39 8.06
CA TRP A 200 2.61 -5.29 7.16
C TRP A 200 3.40 -4.04 7.52
N THR A 201 3.35 -3.64 8.79
CA THR A 201 4.15 -2.50 9.28
C THR A 201 5.65 -2.81 9.23
N GLN A 202 6.07 -4.00 9.64
CA GLN A 202 7.48 -4.39 9.64
C GLN A 202 8.11 -4.28 8.25
N TYR A 203 7.41 -4.73 7.20
CA TYR A 203 7.96 -4.68 5.84
C TYR A 203 7.91 -3.28 5.23
N MET A 204 6.97 -2.42 5.63
CA MET A 204 7.03 -1.00 5.28
C MET A 204 8.28 -0.34 5.85
N VAL A 205 8.56 -0.55 7.13
CA VAL A 205 9.75 -0.05 7.83
C VAL A 205 11.03 -0.65 7.21
N LYS A 206 11.04 -1.96 6.96
CA LYS A 206 12.20 -2.63 6.33
C LYS A 206 12.49 -2.10 4.93
N ALA A 207 11.46 -1.89 4.13
CA ALA A 207 11.59 -1.30 2.79
C ALA A 207 12.18 0.11 2.85
N ALA A 208 11.75 0.93 3.80
CA ALA A 208 12.31 2.27 3.99
C ALA A 208 13.80 2.22 4.37
N GLN A 209 14.18 1.31 5.27
CA GLN A 209 15.58 1.13 5.67
C GLN A 209 16.46 0.69 4.48
N LEU A 210 16.02 -0.34 3.73
CA LEU A 210 16.73 -0.82 2.54
C LEU A 210 16.83 0.26 1.47
N ALA A 211 15.73 0.99 1.22
CA ALA A 211 15.70 2.04 0.22
C ALA A 211 16.67 3.18 0.56
N ARG A 212 16.70 3.64 1.82
CA ARG A 212 17.65 4.67 2.27
C ARG A 212 19.11 4.21 2.10
N GLN A 213 19.42 2.95 2.36
CA GLN A 213 20.75 2.36 2.13
C GLN A 213 21.09 2.33 0.62
N GLY A 214 20.16 1.89 -0.22
CA GLY A 214 20.35 1.83 -1.67
C GLY A 214 20.54 3.21 -2.30
N VAL A 215 19.76 4.20 -1.86
CA VAL A 215 19.91 5.60 -2.25
C VAL A 215 21.30 6.12 -1.86
N ALA A 216 21.71 5.91 -0.61
CA ALA A 216 23.02 6.36 -0.13
C ALA A 216 24.17 5.69 -0.88
N SER A 217 24.06 4.38 -1.17
CA SER A 217 25.06 3.62 -1.92
C SER A 217 25.17 4.11 -3.38
N ASN A 218 24.03 4.35 -4.04
CA ASN A 218 24.03 4.74 -5.45
C ASN A 218 24.43 6.20 -5.69
N TYR A 219 23.94 7.13 -4.86
CA TYR A 219 24.16 8.58 -5.08
C TYR A 219 25.24 9.17 -4.15
N GLY A 220 25.88 8.37 -3.30
CA GLY A 220 26.93 8.83 -2.37
C GLY A 220 26.42 9.70 -1.22
N LYS A 221 25.11 9.84 -1.05
CA LYS A 221 24.46 10.61 0.04
C LYS A 221 23.05 10.06 0.34
N PRO A 222 22.61 10.14 1.60
CA PRO A 222 21.24 9.73 1.97
C PRO A 222 20.20 10.65 1.32
N PRO A 223 18.92 10.21 1.23
CA PRO A 223 17.84 11.09 0.82
C PRO A 223 17.70 12.25 1.81
N ARG A 224 17.46 13.44 1.28
CA ARG A 224 17.20 14.64 2.07
C ARG A 224 15.84 14.56 2.75
N PHE A 225 14.85 14.02 2.02
CA PHE A 225 13.50 13.79 2.51
C PHE A 225 13.02 12.41 2.07
N THR A 226 12.21 11.78 2.92
CA THR A 226 11.59 10.48 2.69
C THR A 226 10.10 10.56 2.98
N TYR A 227 9.27 10.19 2.02
CA TYR A 227 7.81 10.23 2.13
C TYR A 227 7.23 8.82 2.10
N ALA A 228 6.22 8.58 2.93
CA ALA A 228 5.41 7.37 2.89
C ALA A 228 4.15 7.61 2.07
N VAL A 229 3.81 6.69 1.16
CA VAL A 229 2.56 6.74 0.40
C VAL A 229 1.93 5.35 0.37
N GLY A 230 0.61 5.27 0.19
CA GLY A 230 -0.01 3.94 0.06
C GLY A 230 -1.52 4.01 -0.06
N THR A 231 -2.10 2.97 -0.67
CA THR A 231 -3.53 2.87 -0.94
C THR A 231 -4.11 1.67 -0.19
N SER A 232 -5.31 1.78 0.39
CA SER A 232 -5.99 0.68 1.07
C SER A 232 -5.16 0.14 2.25
N ASN A 233 -4.82 -1.15 2.27
CA ASN A 233 -3.89 -1.71 3.26
C ASN A 233 -2.51 -1.02 3.21
N GLY A 234 -2.11 -0.46 2.07
CA GLY A 234 -0.91 0.38 1.95
C GLY A 234 -1.07 1.70 2.70
N GLY A 235 -2.26 2.31 2.66
CA GLY A 235 -2.61 3.47 3.49
C GLY A 235 -2.54 3.16 4.99
N TYR A 236 -3.03 1.99 5.41
CA TYR A 236 -2.83 1.50 6.78
C TYR A 236 -1.32 1.42 7.12
N GLN A 237 -0.48 0.90 6.21
CA GLN A 237 0.96 0.85 6.45
C GLN A 237 1.57 2.26 6.62
N VAL A 238 1.08 3.25 5.86
CA VAL A 238 1.48 4.66 6.03
C VAL A 238 1.11 5.18 7.42
N ARG A 239 -0.15 4.99 7.86
CA ARG A 239 -0.59 5.37 9.21
C ARG A 239 0.33 4.79 10.27
N ARG A 240 0.57 3.48 10.22
CA ARG A 240 1.44 2.79 11.17
C ARG A 240 2.90 3.24 11.09
N ALA A 241 3.41 3.55 9.91
CA ALA A 241 4.77 4.08 9.75
C ALA A 241 4.93 5.43 10.44
N MET A 242 3.94 6.34 10.31
CA MET A 242 3.94 7.63 10.99
C MET A 242 3.81 7.50 12.52
N GLU A 243 3.17 6.43 13.00
CA GLU A 243 3.00 6.15 14.43
C GLU A 243 4.21 5.44 15.06
N THR A 244 4.94 4.60 14.32
CA THR A 244 5.91 3.64 14.90
C THR A 244 7.34 3.78 14.41
N ALA A 245 7.58 4.50 13.32
CA ALA A 245 8.91 4.70 12.73
C ALA A 245 9.10 6.12 12.16
N PRO A 246 8.76 7.17 12.92
CA PRO A 246 8.76 8.56 12.45
C PRO A 246 10.16 9.05 12.07
N GLU A 247 11.23 8.39 12.54
CA GLU A 247 12.62 8.71 12.21
C GLU A 247 13.00 8.34 10.75
N LEU A 248 12.19 7.51 10.09
CA LEU A 248 12.43 7.10 8.71
C LEU A 248 11.71 7.99 7.68
N PHE A 249 10.73 8.77 8.12
CA PHE A 249 9.84 9.52 7.24
C PHE A 249 9.69 10.97 7.68
N ASP A 250 9.55 11.86 6.70
CA ASP A 250 9.34 13.29 6.92
C ASP A 250 7.85 13.67 6.78
N GLY A 251 7.06 12.83 6.12
CA GLY A 251 5.62 13.00 5.96
C GLY A 251 4.98 11.84 5.20
N GLY A 252 3.65 11.76 5.22
CA GLY A 252 2.93 10.68 4.57
C GLY A 252 1.62 11.07 3.91
N VAL A 253 1.23 10.30 2.88
CA VAL A 253 -0.10 10.36 2.27
C VAL A 253 -0.72 8.98 2.29
N ASP A 254 -1.80 8.87 3.01
CA ASP A 254 -2.65 7.71 3.15
C ASP A 254 -3.86 7.87 2.22
N TRP A 255 -3.95 7.02 1.22
CA TRP A 255 -5.11 6.96 0.33
C TRP A 255 -6.00 5.81 0.77
N GLU A 256 -7.13 6.13 1.43
CA GLU A 256 -8.15 5.18 1.90
C GLU A 256 -7.62 4.03 2.77
N GLY A 257 -6.73 4.35 3.72
CA GLY A 257 -6.17 3.32 4.59
C GLY A 257 -7.21 2.61 5.44
N THR A 258 -7.06 1.31 5.58
CA THR A 258 -7.84 0.51 6.52
C THR A 258 -7.65 1.05 7.95
N PHE A 259 -8.72 1.27 8.68
CA PHE A 259 -8.68 1.57 10.10
C PHE A 259 -8.89 0.29 10.91
N VAL A 260 -8.17 0.17 11.99
CA VAL A 260 -8.23 -0.99 12.88
C VAL A 260 -8.25 -0.50 14.33
N ASP A 261 -9.30 -0.83 15.03
CA ASP A 261 -9.43 -0.63 16.48
C ASP A 261 -9.94 -1.91 17.13
N GLU A 262 -9.37 -2.29 18.28
CA GLU A 262 -9.75 -3.50 19.01
C GLU A 262 -11.17 -3.45 19.57
N HIS A 263 -11.69 -2.24 19.82
CA HIS A 263 -13.04 -2.01 20.33
C HIS A 263 -14.06 -1.65 19.24
N ALA A 264 -13.62 -1.63 17.96
CA ALA A 264 -14.37 -1.20 16.78
C ALA A 264 -14.24 0.33 16.49
N PRO A 265 -14.34 0.74 15.21
CA PRO A 265 -14.62 -0.13 14.08
C PRO A 265 -13.39 -0.90 13.58
N ASN A 266 -13.61 -2.00 12.90
CA ASN A 266 -12.68 -2.78 12.11
C ASN A 266 -13.45 -3.67 11.12
N LEU A 267 -12.78 -4.31 10.17
CA LEU A 267 -13.48 -5.09 9.14
C LEU A 267 -14.32 -6.26 9.69
N LEU A 268 -13.99 -6.80 10.88
CA LEU A 268 -14.80 -7.84 11.53
C LEU A 268 -16.11 -7.29 12.11
N THR A 269 -16.24 -5.98 12.27
CA THR A 269 -17.50 -5.33 12.68
C THR A 269 -18.31 -4.84 11.51
N ASP A 270 -17.63 -4.39 10.42
CA ASP A 270 -18.28 -3.67 9.33
C ASP A 270 -18.88 -4.63 8.30
N LEU A 271 -18.09 -5.60 7.83
CA LEU A 271 -18.50 -6.51 6.77
C LEU A 271 -19.72 -7.40 7.10
N PRO A 272 -19.87 -7.95 8.33
CA PRO A 272 -21.05 -8.75 8.67
C PRO A 272 -22.36 -8.00 8.47
N ALA A 273 -22.42 -6.69 8.75
CA ALA A 273 -23.63 -5.89 8.58
C ALA A 273 -24.10 -5.81 7.14
N ALA A 274 -23.17 -5.65 6.20
CA ALA A 274 -23.47 -5.66 4.77
C ALA A 274 -23.88 -7.06 4.29
N LEU A 275 -23.11 -8.09 4.69
CA LEU A 275 -23.34 -9.47 4.28
C LEU A 275 -24.67 -10.03 4.78
N LEU A 276 -25.04 -9.73 6.03
CA LEU A 276 -26.31 -10.16 6.64
C LEU A 276 -27.53 -9.65 5.86
N ASN A 277 -27.46 -8.47 5.30
CA ASN A 277 -28.59 -7.82 4.63
C ASN A 277 -28.55 -7.92 3.11
N TYR A 278 -27.39 -8.29 2.51
CA TYR A 278 -27.25 -8.24 1.03
C TYR A 278 -28.19 -9.24 0.31
N GLY A 279 -28.38 -10.45 0.86
CA GLY A 279 -29.27 -11.45 0.28
C GLY A 279 -30.71 -10.96 0.16
N ASP A 280 -31.25 -10.37 1.21
CA ASP A 280 -32.60 -9.79 1.25
C ASP A 280 -32.70 -8.53 0.35
N TYR A 281 -31.64 -7.73 0.27
CA TYR A 281 -31.55 -6.64 -0.66
C TYR A 281 -31.62 -7.11 -2.11
N ALA A 282 -30.87 -8.14 -2.48
CA ALA A 282 -30.92 -8.74 -3.82
C ALA A 282 -32.29 -9.35 -4.12
N ALA A 283 -32.89 -10.06 -3.15
CA ALA A 283 -34.22 -10.64 -3.28
C ALA A 283 -35.34 -9.60 -3.41
N SER A 284 -35.12 -8.36 -2.92
CA SER A 284 -36.05 -7.24 -3.11
C SER A 284 -36.04 -6.63 -4.53
N GLY A 285 -35.24 -7.20 -5.44
CA GLY A 285 -35.00 -6.61 -6.76
C GLY A 285 -34.08 -5.40 -6.72
N LEU A 286 -33.14 -5.37 -5.79
CA LEU A 286 -32.18 -4.27 -5.55
C LEU A 286 -32.91 -2.95 -5.22
N ASN A 287 -34.01 -3.03 -4.47
CA ASN A 287 -34.79 -1.89 -4.09
C ASN A 287 -34.07 -1.05 -3.01
N PRO A 288 -33.67 0.20 -3.31
CA PRO A 288 -32.94 1.06 -2.35
C PRO A 288 -33.79 1.47 -1.13
N ASP A 289 -35.11 1.32 -1.21
CA ASP A 289 -36.04 1.60 -0.10
C ASP A 289 -36.39 0.37 0.73
N SER A 290 -35.88 -0.82 0.39
CA SER A 290 -36.05 -2.03 1.15
C SER A 290 -35.48 -1.88 2.58
N THR A 291 -35.99 -2.65 3.51
CA THR A 291 -35.45 -2.69 4.88
C THR A 291 -33.98 -3.10 4.89
N ALA A 292 -33.62 -4.07 4.04
CA ALA A 292 -32.24 -4.53 3.91
C ALA A 292 -31.29 -3.42 3.44
N ALA A 293 -31.67 -2.66 2.40
CA ALA A 293 -30.89 -1.51 1.95
C ALA A 293 -30.76 -0.42 3.03
N LYS A 294 -31.81 -0.17 3.78
CA LYS A 294 -31.79 0.78 4.91
C LYS A 294 -30.83 0.31 6.00
N ASN A 295 -30.83 -0.99 6.31
CA ASN A 295 -29.94 -1.59 7.31
C ASN A 295 -28.46 -1.48 6.89
N ILE A 296 -28.14 -1.74 5.62
CA ILE A 296 -26.77 -1.58 5.09
C ILE A 296 -26.31 -0.13 5.24
N ARG A 297 -27.15 0.83 4.85
CA ARG A 297 -26.80 2.27 5.02
C ARG A 297 -26.70 2.68 6.49
N ALA A 298 -27.59 2.19 7.34
CA ALA A 298 -27.53 2.46 8.79
C ALA A 298 -26.25 1.89 9.45
N ALA A 299 -25.65 0.86 8.84
CA ALA A 299 -24.34 0.34 9.21
C ALA A 299 -23.14 1.13 8.63
N GLY A 300 -23.38 2.34 8.09
CA GLY A 300 -22.32 3.25 7.65
C GLY A 300 -21.94 3.14 6.17
N TYR A 301 -22.54 2.23 5.43
CA TYR A 301 -22.24 2.06 4.00
C TYR A 301 -22.81 3.20 3.16
N PRO A 302 -22.11 3.62 2.09
CA PRO A 302 -22.66 4.62 1.15
C PRO A 302 -23.90 4.07 0.43
N PRO A 303 -24.74 4.94 -0.17
CA PRO A 303 -25.84 4.48 -0.98
C PRO A 303 -25.38 3.64 -2.17
N ASP A 304 -26.20 2.67 -2.58
CA ASP A 304 -25.90 1.89 -3.76
C ASP A 304 -26.08 2.70 -5.05
N ILE A 305 -25.32 2.39 -6.07
CA ILE A 305 -25.44 2.95 -7.42
C ILE A 305 -25.82 1.84 -8.37
N VAL A 306 -26.91 2.02 -9.10
CA VAL A 306 -27.43 1.06 -10.07
C VAL A 306 -26.93 1.40 -11.46
N ALA A 307 -26.17 0.50 -12.10
CA ALA A 307 -25.79 0.59 -13.51
C ALA A 307 -26.78 -0.17 -14.42
N SER A 308 -27.34 -1.28 -13.92
CA SER A 308 -28.34 -2.09 -14.62
C SER A 308 -29.17 -2.88 -13.59
N PRO A 309 -30.27 -3.54 -13.99
CA PRO A 309 -31.07 -4.35 -13.07
C PRO A 309 -30.31 -5.49 -12.36
N THR A 310 -29.11 -5.83 -12.83
CA THR A 310 -28.27 -6.90 -12.26
C THR A 310 -26.87 -6.43 -11.89
N SER A 311 -26.56 -5.15 -12.05
CA SER A 311 -25.23 -4.61 -11.78
C SER A 311 -25.35 -3.33 -10.94
N THR A 312 -24.97 -3.44 -9.68
CA THR A 312 -24.89 -2.32 -8.76
C THR A 312 -23.51 -2.24 -8.12
N LEU A 313 -23.20 -1.11 -7.50
CA LEU A 313 -21.94 -0.95 -6.77
C LEU A 313 -21.84 -2.01 -5.65
N TRP A 314 -22.89 -2.19 -4.86
CA TRP A 314 -22.88 -3.18 -3.78
C TRP A 314 -22.80 -4.63 -4.30
N THR A 315 -23.45 -4.96 -5.44
CA THR A 315 -23.28 -6.26 -6.10
C THR A 315 -21.83 -6.53 -6.46
N SER A 316 -21.12 -5.53 -6.96
CA SER A 316 -19.70 -5.65 -7.31
C SER A 316 -18.82 -5.90 -6.07
N TYR A 317 -19.09 -5.20 -4.97
CA TYR A 317 -18.37 -5.43 -3.72
C TYR A 317 -18.72 -6.77 -3.06
N TRP A 318 -19.98 -7.15 -3.04
CA TRP A 318 -20.41 -8.46 -2.55
C TRP A 318 -19.73 -9.59 -3.29
N ALA A 319 -19.72 -9.51 -4.64
CA ALA A 319 -19.15 -10.56 -5.48
C ALA A 319 -17.63 -10.72 -5.32
N GLN A 320 -16.90 -9.61 -5.07
CA GLN A 320 -15.45 -9.64 -5.19
C GLN A 320 -14.70 -9.41 -3.87
N PHE A 321 -15.31 -8.76 -2.88
CA PHE A 321 -14.57 -8.30 -1.70
C PHE A 321 -15.19 -8.66 -0.34
N TRP A 322 -16.47 -8.41 -0.12
CA TRP A 322 -17.05 -8.49 1.22
C TRP A 322 -16.90 -9.86 1.88
N GLU A 323 -17.36 -10.90 1.19
CA GLU A 323 -17.37 -12.25 1.73
C GLU A 323 -15.95 -12.80 1.93
N VAL A 324 -15.10 -12.67 0.92
CA VAL A 324 -13.72 -13.18 1.00
C VAL A 324 -12.90 -12.44 2.04
N THR A 325 -13.08 -11.13 2.18
CA THR A 325 -12.37 -10.33 3.17
C THR A 325 -12.80 -10.70 4.58
N GLN A 326 -14.12 -10.79 4.82
CA GLN A 326 -14.65 -11.23 6.11
C GLN A 326 -14.11 -12.61 6.51
N CYS A 327 -14.16 -13.56 5.58
CA CYS A 327 -13.68 -14.93 5.83
C CYS A 327 -12.20 -14.93 6.21
N GLN A 328 -11.36 -14.27 5.43
CA GLN A 328 -9.92 -14.28 5.67
C GLN A 328 -9.57 -13.58 6.99
N TRP A 329 -10.20 -12.46 7.31
CA TRP A 329 -10.00 -11.79 8.58
C TRP A 329 -10.42 -12.67 9.76
N GLN A 330 -11.62 -13.23 9.69
CA GLN A 330 -12.15 -14.11 10.74
C GLN A 330 -11.23 -15.33 10.97
N LYS A 331 -10.86 -16.04 9.92
CA LYS A 331 -10.02 -17.24 10.05
C LYS A 331 -8.61 -16.96 10.54
N ARG A 332 -8.08 -15.78 10.28
CA ARG A 332 -6.74 -15.39 10.73
C ARG A 332 -6.71 -14.84 12.14
N LEU A 333 -7.74 -14.13 12.55
CA LEU A 333 -7.76 -13.42 13.85
C LEU A 333 -8.54 -14.20 14.91
N ASP A 334 -9.48 -15.04 14.51
CA ASP A 334 -10.27 -15.90 15.40
C ASP A 334 -10.39 -17.33 14.82
N PRO A 335 -9.26 -18.05 14.68
CA PRO A 335 -9.23 -19.36 14.02
C PRO A 335 -10.05 -20.43 14.71
N GLY A 336 -10.36 -20.25 16.00
CA GLY A 336 -11.24 -21.14 16.77
C GLY A 336 -12.74 -20.96 16.48
N TYR A 337 -13.11 -19.95 15.69
CA TYR A 337 -14.50 -19.72 15.29
C TYR A 337 -14.75 -20.29 13.91
N ASP A 338 -15.14 -21.56 13.84
CA ASP A 338 -15.46 -22.24 12.59
C ASP A 338 -16.95 -22.22 12.29
N THR A 339 -17.46 -21.09 11.86
CA THR A 339 -18.85 -20.97 11.40
C THR A 339 -18.97 -20.39 10.02
N TYR A 340 -17.88 -20.37 9.29
CA TYR A 340 -17.94 -19.91 7.92
C TYR A 340 -18.90 -20.78 7.06
N GLY A 341 -19.11 -22.03 7.45
CA GLY A 341 -20.16 -22.89 6.87
C GLY A 341 -21.60 -22.40 7.11
N ALA A 342 -21.83 -21.60 8.17
CA ALA A 342 -23.11 -20.93 8.45
C ALA A 342 -23.18 -19.52 7.82
N GLY A 343 -22.11 -19.09 7.15
CA GLY A 343 -21.97 -17.80 6.50
C GLY A 343 -21.28 -16.74 7.37
N PRO A 344 -20.54 -15.81 6.77
CA PRO A 344 -19.76 -14.79 7.45
C PRO A 344 -20.65 -13.74 8.15
N ALA A 345 -21.90 -13.61 7.73
CA ALA A 345 -22.88 -12.69 8.32
C ALA A 345 -23.18 -12.98 9.80
N ASN A 346 -22.98 -14.20 10.25
CA ASN A 346 -23.27 -14.61 11.63
C ASN A 346 -22.12 -14.31 12.60
N TYR A 347 -20.99 -13.78 12.14
CA TYR A 347 -19.89 -13.44 13.00
C TYR A 347 -20.21 -12.21 13.84
N ASN A 348 -20.21 -12.37 15.16
CA ASN A 348 -20.44 -11.29 16.11
C ASN A 348 -19.16 -10.96 16.87
N TYR A 349 -18.42 -9.98 16.39
CA TYR A 349 -17.14 -9.57 16.96
C TYR A 349 -17.24 -9.19 18.45
N VAL A 350 -18.29 -8.45 18.85
CA VAL A 350 -18.47 -8.01 20.22
C VAL A 350 -18.64 -9.22 21.17
N ALA A 351 -19.41 -10.21 20.76
CA ALA A 351 -19.57 -11.44 21.53
C ALA A 351 -18.25 -12.25 21.58
N ARG A 352 -17.45 -12.20 20.53
CA ARG A 352 -16.16 -12.90 20.45
C ARG A 352 -15.09 -12.27 21.35
N LEU A 353 -15.13 -10.96 21.60
CA LEU A 353 -14.18 -10.28 22.50
C LEU A 353 -14.11 -10.91 23.90
N SER A 354 -15.21 -11.45 24.40
CA SER A 354 -15.27 -12.12 25.71
C SER A 354 -15.05 -13.62 25.65
N ALA A 355 -15.04 -14.23 24.47
CA ALA A 355 -15.03 -15.68 24.25
C ALA A 355 -13.77 -16.21 23.55
N SER A 356 -12.90 -15.32 23.05
CA SER A 356 -11.68 -15.67 22.33
C SER A 356 -10.61 -14.59 22.44
N ASP A 357 -9.43 -14.86 21.87
CA ASP A 357 -8.30 -13.92 21.85
C ASP A 357 -8.39 -12.89 20.70
N VAL A 358 -9.51 -12.82 19.99
CA VAL A 358 -9.64 -11.96 18.81
C VAL A 358 -9.34 -10.50 19.10
N GLY A 359 -9.75 -9.99 20.26
CA GLY A 359 -9.43 -8.63 20.70
C GLY A 359 -7.93 -8.38 20.80
N ALA A 360 -7.17 -9.30 21.42
CA ALA A 360 -5.72 -9.21 21.52
C ALA A 360 -5.05 -9.31 20.14
N GLN A 361 -5.56 -10.17 19.26
CA GLN A 361 -5.06 -10.28 17.89
C GLN A 361 -5.26 -8.96 17.11
N VAL A 362 -6.45 -8.35 17.19
CA VAL A 362 -6.73 -7.06 16.56
C VAL A 362 -5.90 -5.94 17.18
N ALA A 363 -5.77 -5.91 18.53
CA ALA A 363 -4.93 -4.91 19.22
C ALA A 363 -3.47 -4.92 18.76
N SER A 364 -2.94 -6.09 18.40
CA SER A 364 -1.53 -6.25 17.99
C SER A 364 -1.14 -5.41 16.77
N PHE A 365 -2.12 -5.06 15.92
CA PHE A 365 -1.91 -4.23 14.73
C PHE A 365 -2.85 -3.02 14.65
N ALA A 366 -3.59 -2.71 15.72
CA ALA A 366 -4.47 -1.55 15.77
C ALA A 366 -3.73 -0.24 15.52
N THR A 367 -4.40 0.70 14.86
CA THR A 367 -3.91 2.06 14.68
C THR A 367 -4.09 2.86 15.98
N THR A 368 -3.13 3.68 16.32
CA THR A 368 -3.10 4.41 17.60
C THR A 368 -3.50 5.88 17.49
N GLY A 369 -3.39 6.45 16.29
CA GLY A 369 -3.56 7.87 16.03
C GLY A 369 -2.39 8.74 16.51
N ARG A 370 -1.37 8.15 17.15
CA ARG A 370 -0.19 8.88 17.68
C ARG A 370 0.83 9.12 16.58
N ILE A 371 0.45 9.96 15.63
CA ILE A 371 1.37 10.36 14.55
C ILE A 371 2.41 11.34 15.09
N GLN A 372 3.64 11.20 14.62
CA GLN A 372 4.77 12.07 14.99
C GLN A 372 5.34 12.83 13.78
N ARG A 373 4.73 12.66 12.62
CA ARG A 373 5.06 13.35 11.37
C ARG A 373 3.77 13.75 10.66
N PRO A 374 3.81 14.76 9.78
CA PRO A 374 2.62 15.19 9.03
C PRO A 374 2.03 14.05 8.23
N LEU A 375 0.71 13.91 8.29
CA LEU A 375 -0.04 12.89 7.58
C LEU A 375 -1.31 13.47 6.94
N VAL A 376 -1.50 13.21 5.67
CA VAL A 376 -2.74 13.50 4.95
C VAL A 376 -3.43 12.19 4.59
N THR A 377 -4.70 12.07 4.97
CA THR A 377 -5.59 11.01 4.46
C THR A 377 -6.45 11.58 3.34
N VAL A 378 -6.52 10.86 2.22
CA VAL A 378 -7.46 11.11 1.11
C VAL A 378 -8.40 9.92 1.01
N ALA A 379 -9.70 10.13 1.09
CA ALA A 379 -10.67 9.03 1.11
C ALA A 379 -11.91 9.35 0.30
N GLY A 380 -12.46 8.34 -0.39
CA GLY A 380 -13.70 8.46 -1.15
C GLY A 380 -14.94 8.28 -0.28
N THR A 381 -15.96 9.07 -0.55
CA THR A 381 -17.22 8.99 0.19
C THR A 381 -18.11 7.81 -0.24
N MET A 382 -17.84 7.24 -1.42
CA MET A 382 -18.59 6.10 -1.99
C MET A 382 -17.80 4.78 -1.88
N ASP A 383 -16.80 4.75 -0.98
CA ASP A 383 -16.10 3.51 -0.65
C ASP A 383 -17.05 2.54 0.08
N ALA A 384 -17.39 1.45 -0.59
CA ALA A 384 -18.23 0.39 -0.02
C ALA A 384 -17.42 -0.83 0.47
N LEU A 385 -16.07 -0.74 0.45
CA LEU A 385 -15.21 -1.71 1.14
C LEU A 385 -14.79 -1.20 2.51
N LEU A 386 -14.39 0.08 2.56
CA LEU A 386 -13.92 0.78 3.75
C LEU A 386 -14.80 2.02 3.99
N PRO A 387 -16.04 1.84 4.49
CA PRO A 387 -16.96 2.96 4.69
C PRO A 387 -16.31 4.12 5.43
N ILE A 388 -16.45 5.33 4.89
CA ILE A 388 -15.66 6.49 5.31
C ILE A 388 -15.77 6.80 6.81
N ASP A 389 -16.96 6.61 7.40
CA ASP A 389 -17.19 6.84 8.84
C ASP A 389 -16.44 5.87 9.73
N HIS A 390 -16.21 4.64 9.25
CA HIS A 390 -15.56 3.56 9.99
C HIS A 390 -14.04 3.52 9.75
N HIS A 391 -13.55 4.11 8.68
CA HIS A 391 -12.13 4.06 8.34
C HIS A 391 -11.47 5.44 8.37
N ALA A 392 -11.71 6.32 7.41
CA ALA A 392 -11.01 7.60 7.34
C ALA A 392 -11.44 8.56 8.45
N ARG A 393 -12.74 8.72 8.69
CA ARG A 393 -13.25 9.59 9.76
C ARG A 393 -12.96 9.01 11.14
N ALA A 394 -13.01 7.68 11.30
CA ALA A 394 -12.63 7.03 12.56
C ALA A 394 -11.16 7.26 12.89
N TYR A 395 -10.28 7.14 11.90
CA TYR A 395 -8.87 7.44 12.08
C TYR A 395 -8.63 8.92 12.43
N ALA A 396 -9.31 9.85 11.75
CA ALA A 396 -9.25 11.28 12.07
C ALA A 396 -9.65 11.55 13.54
N ARG A 397 -10.73 10.92 14.01
CA ARG A 397 -11.13 11.01 15.44
C ARG A 397 -10.08 10.42 16.38
N LYS A 398 -9.45 9.31 15.99
CA LYS A 398 -8.38 8.67 16.80
C LYS A 398 -7.15 9.56 16.90
N VAL A 399 -6.74 10.21 15.81
CA VAL A 399 -5.64 11.18 15.81
C VAL A 399 -5.96 12.38 16.70
N ALA A 400 -7.14 12.98 16.53
CA ALA A 400 -7.57 14.11 17.36
C ALA A 400 -7.59 13.75 18.86
N ALA A 401 -8.07 12.55 19.20
CA ALA A 401 -8.08 12.06 20.58
C ALA A 401 -6.66 11.79 21.14
N ALA A 402 -5.74 11.33 20.29
CA ALA A 402 -4.36 11.14 20.70
C ALA A 402 -3.67 12.50 20.95
N GLN A 403 -3.82 13.45 20.03
CA GLN A 403 -3.23 14.79 20.16
C GLN A 403 -3.78 15.57 21.35
N SER A 404 -5.07 15.44 21.69
CA SER A 404 -5.65 16.11 22.86
C SER A 404 -5.12 15.56 24.21
N ARG A 405 -4.76 14.28 24.27
CA ARG A 405 -4.19 13.66 25.49
C ARG A 405 -2.71 13.97 25.67
N GLU A 406 -1.99 14.21 24.58
CA GLU A 406 -0.57 14.51 24.59
C GLU A 406 -0.30 15.98 25.02
N GLY A 407 -1.28 16.88 24.89
CA GLY A 407 -1.19 18.26 25.36
C GLY A 407 -0.90 18.42 26.87
N ASP A 408 -1.15 17.38 27.68
CA ASP A 408 -0.91 17.38 29.11
C ASP A 408 0.49 16.86 29.55
N GLY A 409 1.34 16.41 28.62
CA GLY A 409 2.59 15.70 28.98
C GLY A 409 3.81 15.90 28.08
N TRP A 410 3.71 16.58 26.97
CA TRP A 410 4.84 16.81 26.07
C TRP A 410 5.51 18.15 26.39
N GLY A 411 6.85 18.12 26.56
CA GLY A 411 7.65 19.31 26.83
C GLY A 411 7.59 20.34 25.68
N PRO A 412 8.09 21.57 25.91
CA PRO A 412 7.85 22.78 25.10
C PRO A 412 8.46 22.79 23.69
N HIS A 413 8.78 21.67 23.08
CA HIS A 413 9.55 21.58 21.83
C HIS A 413 8.83 20.86 20.66
N HIS A 414 7.55 20.43 20.79
CA HIS A 414 6.80 19.94 19.64
C HIS A 414 6.06 21.09 18.96
N ASP A 415 6.56 21.46 17.78
CA ASP A 415 5.83 22.36 16.88
C ASP A 415 4.56 21.61 16.41
N GLU A 416 3.38 22.19 16.60
CA GLU A 416 2.10 21.62 16.12
C GLU A 416 2.13 21.27 14.61
N ARG A 417 3.08 21.83 13.88
CA ARG A 417 3.35 21.54 12.47
C ARG A 417 3.95 20.15 12.23
N ASP A 418 4.72 19.61 13.20
CA ASP A 418 5.45 18.35 13.03
C ASP A 418 4.52 17.11 13.02
N ALA A 419 3.32 17.24 13.58
CA ALA A 419 2.31 16.18 13.61
C ALA A 419 0.97 16.61 12.98
N ALA A 420 1.00 17.48 11.98
CA ALA A 420 -0.21 17.98 11.31
C ALA A 420 -0.97 16.83 10.63
N TYR A 421 -2.25 16.72 10.92
CA TYR A 421 -3.15 15.76 10.26
C TYR A 421 -4.22 16.48 9.44
N ARG A 422 -4.51 15.96 8.22
CA ARG A 422 -5.62 16.43 7.38
C ARG A 422 -6.36 15.25 6.77
N LEU A 423 -7.68 15.41 6.63
CA LEU A 423 -8.56 14.49 5.92
C LEU A 423 -9.21 15.22 4.75
N TYR A 424 -9.01 14.74 3.53
CA TYR A 424 -9.66 15.21 2.33
C TYR A 424 -10.62 14.14 1.83
N GLU A 425 -11.93 14.44 1.90
CA GLU A 425 -12.99 13.53 1.48
C GLU A 425 -13.37 13.81 0.04
N VAL A 426 -13.08 12.90 -0.87
CA VAL A 426 -13.44 13.03 -2.28
C VAL A 426 -14.89 12.57 -2.46
N GLN A 427 -15.79 13.53 -2.69
CA GLN A 427 -17.20 13.23 -2.90
C GLN A 427 -17.38 12.37 -4.16
N ASN A 428 -18.15 11.29 -4.06
CA ASN A 428 -18.30 10.23 -5.05
C ASN A 428 -17.02 9.38 -5.30
N GLY A 429 -15.92 9.61 -4.59
CA GLY A 429 -14.74 8.76 -4.69
C GLY A 429 -15.04 7.34 -4.23
N ASN A 430 -14.45 6.35 -4.88
CA ASN A 430 -14.66 4.92 -4.61
C ASN A 430 -13.36 4.14 -4.58
N HIS A 431 -13.28 3.16 -3.68
CA HIS A 431 -12.07 2.37 -3.41
C HIS A 431 -11.45 1.72 -4.65
N ILE A 432 -12.28 1.15 -5.51
CA ILE A 432 -11.85 0.49 -6.74
C ILE A 432 -12.10 1.44 -7.91
N GLU A 433 -11.09 2.16 -8.33
CA GLU A 433 -11.25 3.21 -9.34
C GLU A 433 -11.65 2.68 -10.73
N THR A 434 -11.35 1.41 -11.05
CA THR A 434 -11.85 0.76 -12.28
C THR A 434 -13.37 0.69 -12.33
N TYR A 435 -14.06 0.75 -11.18
CA TYR A 435 -15.52 0.78 -11.15
C TYR A 435 -16.12 2.02 -11.77
N GLN A 436 -15.37 3.12 -11.90
CA GLN A 436 -15.83 4.30 -12.62
C GLN A 436 -16.12 4.01 -14.11
N ASP A 437 -15.56 2.95 -14.69
CA ASP A 437 -15.90 2.53 -16.06
C ASP A 437 -17.34 1.99 -16.16
N THR A 438 -17.83 1.36 -15.08
CA THR A 438 -19.21 0.84 -14.99
C THR A 438 -20.15 1.85 -14.36
N PHE A 439 -19.66 2.65 -13.42
CA PHE A 439 -20.43 3.62 -12.65
C PHE A 439 -19.83 5.02 -12.87
N PRO A 440 -20.14 5.71 -13.98
CA PRO A 440 -19.53 6.99 -14.34
C PRO A 440 -19.88 8.15 -13.38
N GLN A 441 -20.82 7.92 -12.45
CA GLN A 441 -21.13 8.84 -11.36
C GLN A 441 -20.03 8.90 -10.30
N LEU A 442 -19.17 7.87 -10.21
CA LEU A 442 -18.06 7.84 -9.28
C LEU A 442 -16.97 8.83 -9.71
N ALA A 443 -16.21 9.33 -8.73
CA ALA A 443 -15.06 10.17 -8.94
C ALA A 443 -13.76 9.37 -8.73
N LEU A 444 -12.71 9.74 -9.43
CA LEU A 444 -11.37 9.20 -9.20
C LEU A 444 -10.74 9.88 -7.98
N ILE A 445 -10.05 9.13 -7.16
CA ILE A 445 -9.31 9.61 -5.99
C ILE A 445 -7.84 9.89 -6.34
N GLU A 446 -7.26 9.16 -7.30
CA GLU A 446 -5.86 9.27 -7.72
C GLU A 446 -5.40 10.73 -7.92
N PRO A 447 -6.11 11.61 -8.66
CA PRO A 447 -5.68 12.99 -8.85
C PRO A 447 -5.59 13.78 -7.53
N HIS A 448 -6.47 13.48 -6.59
CA HIS A 448 -6.49 14.14 -5.27
C HIS A 448 -5.40 13.59 -4.35
N ALA A 449 -5.08 12.31 -4.44
CA ALA A 449 -3.96 11.70 -3.73
C ALA A 449 -2.62 12.27 -4.20
N HIS A 450 -2.44 12.45 -5.51
CA HIS A 450 -1.27 13.12 -6.08
C HIS A 450 -1.17 14.59 -5.69
N ALA A 451 -2.29 15.33 -5.71
CA ALA A 451 -2.33 16.71 -5.25
C ALA A 451 -2.00 16.82 -3.75
N ALA A 452 -2.52 15.90 -2.93
CA ALA A 452 -2.21 15.82 -1.51
C ALA A 452 -0.72 15.52 -1.26
N PHE A 453 -0.10 14.69 -2.10
CA PHE A 453 1.33 14.44 -2.05
C PHE A 453 2.14 15.71 -2.35
N ASP A 454 1.80 16.47 -3.38
CA ASP A 454 2.49 17.73 -3.67
C ASP A 454 2.31 18.76 -2.55
N LEU A 455 1.13 18.83 -1.94
CA LEU A 455 0.88 19.67 -0.76
C LEU A 455 1.72 19.20 0.45
N MET A 456 1.83 17.90 0.66
CA MET A 456 2.68 17.33 1.72
C MET A 456 4.15 17.70 1.50
N VAL A 457 4.66 17.57 0.28
CA VAL A 457 6.04 17.96 -0.06
C VAL A 457 6.25 19.45 0.20
N ALA A 458 5.35 20.32 -0.23
CA ALA A 458 5.43 21.75 0.02
C ALA A 458 5.41 22.06 1.54
N HIS A 459 4.57 21.35 2.29
CA HIS A 459 4.50 21.52 3.75
C HIS A 459 5.83 21.16 4.44
N VAL A 460 6.36 19.97 4.14
CA VAL A 460 7.61 19.48 4.75
C VAL A 460 8.83 20.32 4.34
N GLU A 461 8.90 20.70 3.07
CA GLU A 461 10.13 21.30 2.54
C GLU A 461 10.17 22.84 2.60
N THR A 462 9.01 23.49 2.57
CA THR A 462 8.91 24.94 2.53
C THR A 462 8.05 25.53 3.65
N HIS A 463 7.54 24.67 4.55
CA HIS A 463 6.63 25.04 5.63
C HIS A 463 5.32 25.69 5.15
N ALA A 464 4.89 25.38 3.91
CA ALA A 464 3.60 25.80 3.40
C ALA A 464 2.48 25.19 4.25
N ALA A 465 1.44 25.96 4.57
CA ALA A 465 0.32 25.45 5.34
C ALA A 465 -0.47 24.40 4.52
N LEU A 466 -0.76 23.25 5.14
CA LEU A 466 -1.70 22.30 4.54
C LEU A 466 -3.11 22.90 4.57
N PRO A 467 -3.89 22.84 3.47
CA PRO A 467 -5.29 23.17 3.48
C PRO A 467 -6.04 22.46 4.61
N ALA A 468 -7.06 23.11 5.17
CA ALA A 468 -7.88 22.49 6.22
C ALA A 468 -8.55 21.21 5.71
N SER A 469 -8.84 20.27 6.63
CA SER A 469 -9.66 19.10 6.33
C SER A 469 -10.96 19.52 5.68
N GLN A 470 -11.38 18.83 4.63
CA GLN A 470 -12.48 19.30 3.77
C GLN A 470 -13.14 18.19 2.98
N CYS A 471 -14.39 18.45 2.58
CA CYS A 471 -15.01 17.80 1.45
C CYS A 471 -14.44 18.40 0.16
N VAL A 472 -13.93 17.56 -0.71
CA VAL A 472 -13.62 17.90 -2.10
C VAL A 472 -14.84 17.55 -2.94
N PRO A 473 -15.62 18.55 -3.42
CA PRO A 473 -16.82 18.28 -4.18
C PRO A 473 -16.53 17.45 -5.43
N ARG A 474 -17.51 16.69 -5.90
CA ARG A 474 -17.41 15.97 -7.18
C ARG A 474 -16.93 16.93 -8.29
N ASN A 475 -15.92 16.52 -9.05
CA ASN A 475 -15.23 17.33 -10.07
C ASN A 475 -14.50 18.60 -9.53
N GLY A 476 -14.37 18.72 -8.22
CA GLY A 476 -13.60 19.78 -7.57
C GLY A 476 -12.14 19.43 -7.35
N ALA A 477 -11.45 20.25 -6.55
CA ALA A 477 -10.07 20.05 -6.15
C ALA A 477 -9.90 20.42 -4.67
N ILE A 478 -8.81 19.96 -4.05
CA ILE A 478 -8.41 20.39 -2.70
C ILE A 478 -8.16 21.90 -2.75
N ALA A 479 -8.90 22.65 -1.94
CA ALA A 479 -8.91 24.11 -1.95
C ALA A 479 -8.28 24.70 -0.68
N ALA A 480 -7.55 25.80 -0.82
CA ALA A 480 -7.03 26.54 0.33
C ALA A 480 -8.16 27.10 1.22
N ASN A 481 -9.27 27.51 0.59
CA ASN A 481 -10.50 27.98 1.26
C ASN A 481 -11.67 27.10 0.82
N PRO A 482 -11.92 25.96 1.49
CA PRO A 482 -12.93 25.01 1.07
C PRO A 482 -14.36 25.53 1.27
N SER A 483 -15.24 25.21 0.35
CA SER A 483 -16.68 25.50 0.47
C SER A 483 -17.38 24.62 1.51
N GLN A 484 -16.82 23.43 1.79
CA GLN A 484 -17.28 22.51 2.82
C GLN A 484 -16.08 22.10 3.69
N PRO A 485 -15.75 22.87 4.73
CA PRO A 485 -14.71 22.49 5.69
C PRO A 485 -15.17 21.28 6.53
N GLY A 486 -14.23 20.43 6.90
CA GLY A 486 -14.48 19.22 7.67
C GLY A 486 -14.93 18.06 6.80
N HIS A 487 -16.19 17.70 6.83
CA HIS A 487 -16.74 16.51 6.18
C HIS A 487 -17.70 16.85 5.05
N CYS A 488 -17.82 15.93 4.08
CA CYS A 488 -18.89 16.02 3.08
C CYS A 488 -20.27 15.88 3.75
N ALA A 489 -21.14 16.83 3.49
CA ALA A 489 -22.52 16.81 4.00
C ALA A 489 -23.35 15.66 3.38
N ALA A 490 -23.05 15.30 2.12
CA ALA A 490 -23.63 14.16 1.44
C ALA A 490 -22.52 13.27 0.87
N LEU A 491 -22.62 11.95 1.08
CA LEU A 491 -21.66 11.00 0.55
C LEU A 491 -21.71 10.91 -0.98
N TYR A 492 -22.89 11.10 -1.54
CA TYR A 492 -23.16 11.03 -2.97
C TYR A 492 -23.75 12.34 -3.50
N ALA A 493 -23.21 12.81 -4.59
CA ALA A 493 -23.76 13.88 -5.42
C ALA A 493 -24.10 13.31 -6.81
N PRO A 494 -25.35 13.41 -7.29
CA PRO A 494 -25.80 12.84 -8.57
C PRO A 494 -25.12 13.46 -9.80
#